data_213fc37f173f2ae7809d76f932e061fd
#
_entry.id   213fc37f173f2ae7809d76f932e061fd
#
_cell.length_a   1.000
_cell.length_b   1.000
_cell.length_c   1.000
_cell.angle_alpha   90.00
_cell.angle_beta   90.00
_cell.angle_gamma   90.00
#
_symmetry.space_group_name_H-M   'P 1'
#
loop_
_entity.id
_entity.type
_entity.pdbx_description
1 polymer ?
#
loop_
_entity_poly.entity_id
_entity_poly.type
_entity_poly.pdbx_seq_one_letter_code
_entity_poly.pdbx_strand_id
1 'polypeptide(L)'
;MCSPPDYGILCRNCEERQVMNKIVLCNRVSTAVFTVVAVVSAILFTSFWRVAIVAVSLGLFAIGVATFLLGYFAAVQRSREEEISVTQLFFLAGEVAPKKVRLAMWYCLALQCVVGLGVALARPSTDGKAGSVMAFAVMVPMLGIGLNGLWAGKFGTFGPRQLKSASE
;
A
#
# COMPACT_ATOMS: atom_id res chain seq x y z
N MET A 1 -13.15 9.23 -45.56
CA MET A 1 -12.94 7.84 -45.08
C MET A 1 -12.20 7.92 -43.73
N CYS A 2 -12.92 7.97 -42.60
CA CYS A 2 -12.29 7.93 -41.28
C CYS A 2 -12.12 6.47 -40.92
N SER A 3 -10.87 6.05 -40.72
CA SER A 3 -10.52 4.72 -40.20
C SER A 3 -10.97 4.59 -38.74
N PRO A 4 -11.49 3.45 -38.29
CA PRO A 4 -11.84 3.17 -36.91
C PRO A 4 -10.70 2.43 -36.18
N PRO A 5 -9.70 3.13 -35.59
CA PRO A 5 -8.78 2.48 -34.67
C PRO A 5 -8.94 2.86 -33.20
N ASP A 6 -9.82 3.78 -32.81
CA ASP A 6 -9.75 4.41 -31.48
C ASP A 6 -10.55 3.71 -30.34
N TYR A 7 -11.47 2.80 -30.65
CA TYR A 7 -12.29 2.16 -29.62
C TYR A 7 -11.48 1.25 -28.67
N GLY A 8 -10.47 0.58 -29.19
CA GLY A 8 -9.61 -0.31 -28.37
C GLY A 8 -8.71 0.45 -27.38
N ILE A 9 -8.23 1.61 -27.77
CA ILE A 9 -7.36 2.47 -26.94
C ILE A 9 -8.20 3.16 -25.86
N LEU A 10 -9.39 3.63 -26.19
CA LEU A 10 -10.32 4.25 -25.25
C LEU A 10 -10.82 3.26 -24.18
N CYS A 11 -11.16 2.02 -24.56
CA CYS A 11 -11.56 0.98 -23.61
C CYS A 11 -10.42 0.60 -22.66
N ARG A 12 -9.19 0.44 -23.15
CA ARG A 12 -8.02 0.13 -22.32
C ARG A 12 -7.73 1.24 -21.32
N ASN A 13 -7.76 2.50 -21.73
CA ASN A 13 -7.54 3.64 -20.86
C ASN A 13 -8.64 3.77 -19.77
N CYS A 14 -9.89 3.41 -20.08
CA CYS A 14 -10.98 3.38 -19.10
C CYS A 14 -10.78 2.26 -18.08
N GLU A 15 -10.36 1.09 -18.50
CA GLU A 15 -10.11 -0.06 -17.62
C GLU A 15 -8.90 0.19 -16.70
N GLU A 16 -7.81 0.73 -17.23
CA GLU A 16 -6.64 1.10 -16.43
C GLU A 16 -6.98 2.15 -15.36
N ARG A 17 -7.76 3.18 -15.70
CA ARG A 17 -8.24 4.17 -14.73
C ARG A 17 -9.11 3.56 -13.64
N GLN A 18 -9.97 2.59 -13.99
CA GLN A 18 -10.79 1.90 -13.00
C GLN A 18 -9.94 1.07 -12.02
N VAL A 19 -8.95 0.32 -12.52
CA VAL A 19 -8.05 -0.48 -11.67
C VAL A 19 -7.21 0.42 -10.77
N MET A 20 -6.68 1.51 -11.30
CA MET A 20 -5.95 2.53 -10.55
C MET A 20 -6.77 3.09 -9.38
N ASN A 21 -8.03 3.47 -9.64
CA ASN A 21 -8.94 3.98 -8.61
C ASN A 21 -9.33 2.91 -7.59
N LYS A 22 -9.48 1.64 -8.00
CA LYS A 22 -9.78 0.52 -7.10
C LYS A 22 -8.66 0.28 -6.08
N ILE A 23 -7.38 0.39 -6.48
CA ILE A 23 -6.25 0.25 -5.55
C ILE A 23 -6.27 1.33 -4.48
N VAL A 24 -6.48 2.59 -4.88
CA VAL A 24 -6.58 3.73 -3.94
C VAL A 24 -7.78 3.56 -3.00
N LEU A 25 -8.93 3.15 -3.54
CA LEU A 25 -10.13 2.89 -2.76
C LEU A 25 -9.93 1.75 -1.77
N CYS A 26 -9.33 0.64 -2.21
CA CYS A 26 -8.99 -0.50 -1.35
C CYS A 26 -8.11 -0.06 -0.18
N ASN A 27 -7.05 0.73 -0.43
CA ASN A 27 -6.19 1.25 0.63
C ASN A 27 -6.97 2.11 1.64
N ARG A 28 -7.84 3.01 1.17
CA ARG A 28 -8.67 3.86 2.04
C ARG A 28 -9.65 3.04 2.89
N VAL A 29 -10.37 2.11 2.26
CA VAL A 29 -11.36 1.26 2.96
C VAL A 29 -10.66 0.37 4.00
N SER A 30 -9.57 -0.29 3.62
CA SER A 30 -8.80 -1.14 4.54
C SER A 30 -8.23 -0.34 5.72
N THR A 31 -7.72 0.87 5.47
CA THR A 31 -7.23 1.77 6.52
C THR A 31 -8.37 2.20 7.45
N ALA A 32 -9.54 2.53 6.93
CA ALA A 32 -10.70 2.91 7.73
C ALA A 32 -11.19 1.74 8.60
N VAL A 33 -11.33 0.55 8.03
CA VAL A 33 -11.72 -0.67 8.76
C VAL A 33 -10.71 -0.97 9.86
N PHE A 34 -9.42 -0.96 9.54
CA PHE A 34 -8.35 -1.16 10.52
C PHE A 34 -8.43 -0.14 11.67
N THR A 35 -8.58 1.15 11.34
CA THR A 35 -8.64 2.23 12.35
C THR A 35 -9.81 2.02 13.31
N VAL A 36 -11.01 1.71 12.78
CA VAL A 36 -12.19 1.45 13.60
C VAL A 36 -11.96 0.24 14.52
N VAL A 37 -11.50 -0.89 13.96
CA VAL A 37 -11.26 -2.11 14.74
C VAL A 37 -10.18 -1.87 15.79
N ALA A 38 -9.09 -1.18 15.46
CA ALA A 38 -8.00 -0.89 16.38
C ALA A 38 -8.46 -0.01 17.56
N VAL A 39 -9.19 1.07 17.28
CA VAL A 39 -9.70 1.98 18.32
C VAL A 39 -10.71 1.26 19.22
N VAL A 40 -11.68 0.56 18.64
CA VAL A 40 -12.69 -0.19 19.42
C VAL A 40 -12.02 -1.27 20.26
N SER A 41 -11.04 -2.00 19.72
CA SER A 41 -10.29 -3.01 20.44
C SER A 41 -9.49 -2.42 21.61
N ALA A 42 -8.90 -1.23 21.44
CA ALA A 42 -8.17 -0.54 22.50
C ALA A 42 -9.09 -0.06 23.65
N ILE A 43 -10.33 0.35 23.33
CA ILE A 43 -11.31 0.83 24.32
C ILE A 43 -11.95 -0.33 25.07
N LEU A 44 -12.54 -1.28 24.34
CA LEU A 44 -13.33 -2.36 24.94
C LEU A 44 -12.46 -3.49 25.52
N PHE A 45 -11.35 -3.80 24.88
CA PHE A 45 -10.35 -4.80 25.26
C PHE A 45 -10.91 -6.18 25.74
N THR A 46 -12.05 -6.59 25.17
CA THR A 46 -12.65 -7.92 25.44
C THR A 46 -11.98 -9.00 24.60
N SER A 47 -12.15 -10.28 24.99
CA SER A 47 -11.57 -11.41 24.26
C SER A 47 -11.93 -11.42 22.78
N PHE A 48 -13.17 -11.07 22.44
CA PHE A 48 -13.63 -10.97 21.05
C PHE A 48 -12.83 -9.92 20.27
N TRP A 49 -12.70 -8.70 20.80
CA TRP A 49 -11.99 -7.60 20.13
C TRP A 49 -10.48 -7.83 20.04
N ARG A 50 -9.90 -8.55 21.02
CA ARG A 50 -8.49 -8.99 20.95
C ARG A 50 -8.25 -9.94 19.77
N VAL A 51 -9.13 -10.90 19.55
CA VAL A 51 -9.04 -11.81 18.39
C VAL A 51 -9.30 -11.04 17.08
N ALA A 52 -10.28 -10.15 17.08
CA ALA A 52 -10.63 -9.35 15.89
C ALA A 52 -9.45 -8.50 15.41
N ILE A 53 -8.75 -7.77 16.30
CA ILE A 53 -7.60 -6.94 15.91
C ILE A 53 -6.45 -7.79 15.38
N VAL A 54 -6.17 -8.95 15.96
CA VAL A 54 -5.14 -9.87 15.47
C VAL A 54 -5.49 -10.39 14.09
N ALA A 55 -6.72 -10.88 13.90
CA ALA A 55 -7.18 -11.42 12.62
C ALA A 55 -7.13 -10.38 11.51
N VAL A 56 -7.63 -9.16 11.79
CA VAL A 56 -7.60 -8.04 10.82
C VAL A 56 -6.16 -7.64 10.52
N SER A 57 -5.31 -7.49 11.54
CA SER A 57 -3.92 -7.07 11.33
C SER A 57 -3.12 -8.09 10.53
N LEU A 58 -3.24 -9.38 10.83
CA LEU A 58 -2.58 -10.46 10.09
C LEU A 58 -3.12 -10.59 8.67
N GLY A 59 -4.44 -10.48 8.48
CA GLY A 59 -5.06 -10.50 7.16
C GLY A 59 -4.56 -9.35 6.27
N LEU A 60 -4.57 -8.12 6.80
CA LEU A 60 -4.06 -6.95 6.08
C LEU A 60 -2.55 -7.04 5.81
N PHE A 61 -1.79 -7.57 6.77
CA PHE A 61 -0.36 -7.82 6.58
C PHE A 61 -0.11 -8.83 5.45
N ALA A 62 -0.82 -9.96 5.43
CA ALA A 62 -0.69 -10.97 4.39
C ALA A 62 -1.01 -10.42 3.00
N ILE A 63 -2.10 -9.63 2.89
CA ILE A 63 -2.43 -8.91 1.64
C ILE A 63 -1.33 -7.91 1.29
N GLY A 64 -0.78 -7.21 2.28
CA GLY A 64 0.34 -6.27 2.11
C GLY A 64 1.58 -6.95 1.54
N VAL A 65 1.97 -8.10 2.07
CA VAL A 65 3.10 -8.90 1.56
C VAL A 65 2.83 -9.37 0.13
N ALA A 66 1.64 -9.89 -0.15
CA ALA A 66 1.29 -10.35 -1.49
C ALA A 66 1.34 -9.20 -2.52
N THR A 67 0.76 -8.03 -2.19
CA THR A 67 0.78 -6.86 -3.07
C THR A 67 2.17 -6.25 -3.21
N PHE A 68 3.01 -6.32 -2.16
CA PHE A 68 4.42 -5.94 -2.21
C PHE A 68 5.19 -6.79 -3.22
N LEU A 69 5.05 -8.12 -3.16
CA LEU A 69 5.71 -9.04 -4.09
C LEU A 69 5.24 -8.81 -5.52
N LEU A 70 3.93 -8.66 -5.74
CA LEU A 70 3.38 -8.38 -7.07
C LEU A 70 3.91 -7.05 -7.64
N GLY A 71 3.99 -6.00 -6.82
CA GLY A 71 4.57 -4.71 -7.20
C GLY A 71 6.06 -4.82 -7.51
N TYR A 72 6.80 -5.55 -6.69
CA TYR A 72 8.22 -5.81 -6.89
C TYR A 72 8.49 -6.55 -8.21
N PHE A 73 7.78 -7.65 -8.49
CA PHE A 73 7.96 -8.39 -9.74
C PHE A 73 7.56 -7.56 -10.97
N ALA A 74 6.51 -6.75 -10.87
CA ALA A 74 6.14 -5.85 -11.94
C ALA A 74 7.25 -4.80 -12.21
N ALA A 75 7.87 -4.26 -11.17
CA ALA A 75 8.97 -3.32 -11.27
C ALA A 75 10.23 -3.98 -11.85
N VAL A 76 10.56 -5.21 -11.46
CA VAL A 76 11.71 -5.95 -12.00
C VAL A 76 11.57 -6.17 -13.52
N GLN A 77 10.37 -6.48 -14.00
CA GLN A 77 10.13 -6.63 -15.44
C GLN A 77 10.36 -5.31 -16.20
N ARG A 78 9.93 -4.18 -15.62
CA ARG A 78 10.08 -2.84 -16.23
C ARG A 78 11.48 -2.26 -16.08
N SER A 79 12.25 -2.68 -15.07
CA SER A 79 13.61 -2.17 -14.80
C SER A 79 14.62 -2.46 -15.90
N ARG A 80 14.27 -3.28 -16.88
CA ARG A 80 15.08 -3.51 -18.09
C ARG A 80 15.15 -2.28 -18.99
N GLU A 81 14.09 -1.48 -19.01
CA GLU A 81 13.92 -0.31 -19.90
C GLU A 81 13.86 1.01 -19.13
N GLU A 82 13.45 0.96 -17.86
CA GLU A 82 13.23 2.13 -17.02
C GLU A 82 14.15 2.11 -15.78
N GLU A 83 14.56 3.28 -15.31
CA GLU A 83 15.32 3.42 -14.06
C GLU A 83 14.36 3.53 -12.89
N ILE A 84 14.20 2.43 -12.14
CA ILE A 84 13.27 2.35 -11.01
C ILE A 84 14.06 2.26 -9.70
N SER A 85 13.86 3.24 -8.81
CA SER A 85 14.40 3.16 -7.45
C SER A 85 13.37 2.59 -6.48
N VAL A 86 13.85 1.97 -5.39
CA VAL A 86 13.01 1.42 -4.33
C VAL A 86 12.13 2.50 -3.68
N THR A 87 12.66 3.70 -3.51
CA THR A 87 11.92 4.84 -2.96
C THR A 87 10.81 5.32 -3.89
N GLN A 88 11.05 5.33 -5.20
CA GLN A 88 10.03 5.64 -6.19
C GLN A 88 8.92 4.58 -6.20
N LEU A 89 9.30 3.30 -6.08
CA LEU A 89 8.37 2.18 -6.14
C LEU A 89 7.45 2.14 -4.90
N PHE A 90 8.02 2.12 -3.70
CA PHE A 90 7.24 1.87 -2.47
C PHE A 90 6.78 3.13 -1.75
N PHE A 91 7.45 4.25 -1.98
CA PHE A 91 7.08 5.54 -1.38
C PHE A 91 6.55 6.56 -2.38
N LEU A 92 6.39 6.17 -3.67
CA LEU A 92 5.89 7.07 -4.72
C LEU A 92 6.70 8.39 -4.77
N ALA A 93 8.02 8.32 -4.54
CA ALA A 93 8.88 9.49 -4.50
C ALA A 93 9.02 10.12 -5.89
N GLY A 94 9.17 11.44 -5.96
CA GLY A 94 9.28 12.15 -7.23
C GLY A 94 7.93 12.29 -7.96
N GLU A 95 7.95 12.22 -9.29
CA GLU A 95 6.78 12.40 -10.15
C GLU A 95 6.16 11.09 -10.65
N VAL A 96 6.43 9.98 -9.96
CA VAL A 96 5.94 8.65 -10.32
C VAL A 96 4.41 8.56 -10.32
N ALA A 97 3.75 9.34 -9.46
CA ALA A 97 2.30 9.34 -9.32
C ALA A 97 1.72 10.77 -9.32
N PRO A 98 0.47 10.96 -9.82
CA PRO A 98 -0.24 12.22 -9.69
C PRO A 98 -0.33 12.65 -8.22
N LYS A 99 -0.15 13.94 -7.95
CA LYS A 99 -0.14 14.52 -6.58
C LYS A 99 -1.31 14.05 -5.71
N LYS A 100 -2.52 13.97 -6.28
CA LYS A 100 -3.73 13.52 -5.55
C LYS A 100 -3.64 12.06 -5.09
N VAL A 101 -3.15 11.17 -5.94
CA VAL A 101 -2.98 9.75 -5.63
C VAL A 101 -1.87 9.57 -4.58
N ARG A 102 -0.72 10.19 -4.81
CA ARG A 102 0.42 10.15 -3.91
C ARG A 102 0.04 10.60 -2.51
N LEU A 103 -0.62 11.76 -2.38
CA LEU A 103 -1.04 12.29 -1.09
C LEU A 103 -2.04 11.36 -0.38
N ALA A 104 -3.00 10.79 -1.11
CA ALA A 104 -3.96 9.85 -0.54
C ALA A 104 -3.29 8.58 -0.01
N MET A 105 -2.34 8.02 -0.76
CA MET A 105 -1.61 6.81 -0.38
C MET A 105 -0.70 7.07 0.83
N TRP A 106 0.00 8.21 0.84
CA TRP A 106 0.83 8.64 1.97
C TRP A 106 0.02 8.86 3.24
N TYR A 107 -1.15 9.51 3.11
CA TYR A 107 -2.04 9.72 4.25
C TYR A 107 -2.52 8.40 4.86
N CYS A 108 -2.92 7.44 4.02
CA CYS A 108 -3.30 6.11 4.51
C CYS A 108 -2.14 5.41 5.22
N LEU A 109 -0.93 5.42 4.64
CA LEU A 109 0.27 4.83 5.25
C LEU A 109 0.61 5.48 6.59
N ALA A 110 0.63 6.81 6.65
CA ALA A 110 0.89 7.55 7.88
C ALA A 110 -0.16 7.23 8.97
N LEU A 111 -1.44 7.19 8.60
CA LEU A 111 -2.52 6.86 9.53
C LEU A 111 -2.39 5.41 10.06
N GLN A 112 -2.05 4.45 9.20
CA GLN A 112 -1.78 3.06 9.62
C GLN A 112 -0.62 2.99 10.63
N CYS A 113 0.47 3.73 10.39
CA CYS A 113 1.60 3.80 11.32
C CYS A 113 1.19 4.41 12.66
N VAL A 114 0.52 5.57 12.64
CA VAL A 114 0.12 6.29 13.86
C VAL A 114 -0.87 5.48 14.68
N VAL A 115 -1.89 4.91 14.04
CA VAL A 115 -2.89 4.08 14.75
C VAL A 115 -2.26 2.80 15.25
N GLY A 116 -1.46 2.10 14.44
CA GLY A 116 -0.82 0.84 14.83
C GLY A 116 0.10 1.02 16.04
N LEU A 117 0.98 2.02 16.00
CA LEU A 117 1.85 2.36 17.13
C LEU A 117 1.05 2.88 18.33
N GLY A 118 0.06 3.74 18.10
CA GLY A 118 -0.75 4.32 19.17
C GLY A 118 -1.47 3.26 19.98
N VAL A 119 -2.13 2.28 19.36
CA VAL A 119 -2.83 1.22 20.09
C VAL A 119 -1.86 0.24 20.76
N ALA A 120 -0.71 -0.04 20.14
CA ALA A 120 0.33 -0.88 20.74
C ALA A 120 0.89 -0.25 22.02
N LEU A 121 1.14 1.06 22.02
CA LEU A 121 1.63 1.81 23.18
C LEU A 121 0.55 2.03 24.24
N ALA A 122 -0.72 2.20 23.83
CA ALA A 122 -1.83 2.37 24.77
C ALA A 122 -2.10 1.11 25.61
N ARG A 123 -1.76 -0.09 25.09
CA ARG A 123 -1.98 -1.38 25.74
C ARG A 123 -0.72 -2.25 25.66
N PRO A 124 0.32 -1.95 26.46
CA PRO A 124 1.61 -2.64 26.35
C PRO A 124 1.62 -4.06 26.94
N SER A 125 0.57 -4.44 27.70
CA SER A 125 0.45 -5.75 28.34
C SER A 125 -0.92 -6.35 28.12
N THR A 126 -0.98 -7.68 28.14
CA THR A 126 -2.23 -8.46 28.09
C THR A 126 -2.24 -9.43 29.29
N ASP A 127 -3.29 -9.37 30.11
CA ASP A 127 -3.50 -10.25 31.26
C ASP A 127 -2.30 -10.25 32.23
N GLY A 128 -1.68 -9.09 32.46
CA GLY A 128 -0.54 -8.92 33.39
C GLY A 128 0.80 -9.45 32.86
N LYS A 129 0.85 -9.98 31.64
CA LYS A 129 2.08 -10.43 30.98
C LYS A 129 2.62 -9.34 30.03
N ALA A 130 3.93 -9.19 30.02
CA ALA A 130 4.60 -8.31 29.05
C ALA A 130 4.33 -8.79 27.61
N GLY A 131 4.00 -7.86 26.72
CA GLY A 131 3.58 -8.14 25.36
C GLY A 131 2.06 -8.10 25.18
N SER A 132 1.62 -7.34 24.22
CA SER A 132 0.21 -7.13 23.92
C SER A 132 -0.17 -7.65 22.55
N VAL A 133 -1.36 -8.22 22.46
CA VAL A 133 -1.97 -8.57 21.15
C VAL A 133 -2.15 -7.34 20.26
N MET A 134 -2.17 -6.13 20.83
CA MET A 134 -2.21 -4.87 20.08
C MET A 134 -0.92 -4.63 19.26
N ALA A 135 0.19 -5.27 19.62
CA ALA A 135 1.44 -5.17 18.87
C ALA A 135 1.31 -5.67 17.41
N PHE A 136 0.38 -6.58 17.12
CA PHE A 136 0.11 -7.00 15.73
C PHE A 136 -0.38 -5.86 14.85
N ALA A 137 -0.97 -4.82 15.41
CA ALA A 137 -1.39 -3.63 14.67
C ALA A 137 -0.21 -2.91 13.97
N VAL A 138 1.02 -3.05 14.49
CA VAL A 138 2.24 -2.46 13.91
C VAL A 138 2.61 -3.09 12.57
N MET A 139 2.06 -4.25 12.22
CA MET A 139 2.32 -4.91 10.94
C MET A 139 1.48 -4.35 9.78
N VAL A 140 0.39 -3.64 10.08
CA VAL A 140 -0.58 -3.15 9.07
C VAL A 140 0.01 -2.17 8.05
N PRO A 141 0.97 -1.27 8.37
CA PRO A 141 1.63 -0.42 7.39
C PRO A 141 2.23 -1.16 6.20
N MET A 142 2.51 -2.47 6.32
CA MET A 142 2.94 -3.30 5.19
C MET A 142 1.92 -3.32 4.06
N LEU A 143 0.61 -3.22 4.38
CA LEU A 143 -0.44 -3.08 3.37
C LEU A 143 -0.26 -1.78 2.56
N GLY A 144 -0.05 -0.64 3.23
CA GLY A 144 0.16 0.64 2.58
C GLY A 144 1.37 0.61 1.65
N ILE A 145 2.51 0.08 2.13
CA ILE A 145 3.73 -0.08 1.35
C ILE A 145 3.49 -1.01 0.15
N GLY A 146 2.84 -2.15 0.36
CA GLY A 146 2.54 -3.12 -0.69
C GLY A 146 1.62 -2.55 -1.78
N LEU A 147 0.56 -1.85 -1.39
CA LEU A 147 -0.35 -1.19 -2.35
C LEU A 147 0.32 -0.04 -3.10
N ASN A 148 1.22 0.72 -2.45
CA ASN A 148 2.04 1.72 -3.12
C ASN A 148 2.91 1.08 -4.20
N GLY A 149 3.62 0.00 -3.86
CA GLY A 149 4.46 -0.74 -4.79
C GLY A 149 3.67 -1.34 -5.96
N LEU A 150 2.50 -1.93 -5.68
CA LEU A 150 1.63 -2.47 -6.72
C LEU A 150 1.12 -1.37 -7.66
N TRP A 151 0.74 -0.22 -7.12
CA TRP A 151 0.28 0.92 -7.89
C TRP A 151 1.41 1.46 -8.78
N ALA A 152 2.59 1.72 -8.20
CA ALA A 152 3.74 2.26 -8.93
C ALA A 152 4.26 1.27 -9.98
N GLY A 153 4.36 -0.02 -9.66
CA GLY A 153 4.80 -1.05 -10.59
C GLY A 153 3.91 -1.18 -11.82
N LYS A 154 2.60 -0.90 -11.69
CA LYS A 154 1.65 -0.99 -12.81
C LYS A 154 1.43 0.33 -13.54
N PHE A 155 1.33 1.44 -12.82
CA PHE A 155 0.87 2.73 -13.36
C PHE A 155 1.89 3.86 -13.17
N GLY A 156 2.99 3.62 -12.47
CA GLY A 156 4.03 4.62 -12.23
C GLY A 156 4.72 5.03 -13.54
N THR A 157 5.09 6.31 -13.62
CA THR A 157 5.94 6.84 -14.69
C THR A 157 7.36 6.95 -14.18
N PHE A 158 8.29 6.26 -14.85
CA PHE A 158 9.71 6.27 -14.50
C PHE A 158 10.53 6.85 -15.65
N GLY A 159 11.72 7.33 -15.36
CA GLY A 159 12.65 7.82 -16.40
C GLY A 159 13.25 6.69 -17.23
N PRO A 160 13.63 6.96 -18.47
CA PRO A 160 14.34 5.98 -19.30
C PRO A 160 15.69 5.64 -18.65
N ARG A 161 16.09 4.38 -18.75
CA ARG A 161 17.37 3.90 -18.22
C ARG A 161 18.53 4.58 -18.94
N GLN A 162 19.31 5.35 -18.20
CA GLN A 162 20.55 5.90 -18.70
C GLN A 162 21.64 4.80 -18.64
N LEU A 163 22.01 4.27 -19.81
CA LEU A 163 23.21 3.46 -19.92
C LEU A 163 24.38 4.38 -19.58
N LYS A 164 25.06 4.15 -18.44
CA LYS A 164 26.35 4.78 -18.18
C LYS A 164 27.24 4.45 -19.38
N SER A 165 27.52 5.44 -20.22
CA SER A 165 28.61 5.30 -21.18
C SER A 165 29.85 4.99 -20.34
N ALA A 166 30.46 3.83 -20.62
CA ALA A 166 31.77 3.50 -20.06
C ALA A 166 32.72 4.61 -20.54
N SER A 167 32.92 5.61 -19.69
CA SER A 167 34.05 6.52 -19.84
C SER A 167 35.27 5.80 -19.30
N GLU A 168 36.14 5.42 -20.23
CA GLU A 168 37.51 5.05 -19.98
C GLU A 168 38.21 5.90 -18.90
#